data_def608b89441153b030b22a521cc75ac
#
_entry.id   def608b89441153b030b22a521cc75ac
#
_cell.length_a   1.000
_cell.length_b   1.000
_cell.length_c   1.000
_cell.angle_alpha   90.00
_cell.angle_beta   90.00
_cell.angle_gamma   90.00
#
_symmetry.space_group_name_H-M   'P 1'
#
loop_
_entity.id
_entity.type
_entity.pdbx_description
1 polymer ?
#
loop_
_entity_poly.entity_id
_entity_poly.type
_entity_poly.pdbx_seq_one_letter_code
_entity_poly.pdbx_strand_id
1 'polypeptide(L)'
;MLLGTWNLENLYRPGSPFGPKDKAAYETKLAALAAVVTALDPGLLGVQEVGEPEALADLLETLGGTWHTALSAHPDGRGIRVGVISRTPLEVLADTRAYPTGLLPVQSDDSGATSAETGRGLLAVETTTEAGPLRVAVAHLKSKLLSYPGDRFFPHDEGERARYGAYALYRRAAEATALRALADDLLAGDGRERDVAVLGDLNDEVQAATTQILLGPPGSEIGTPGFEAPDKGDAARLWDVAPLIPADRRYSRVDSGRRELIDHILTSHRLVHRLTAAGTGTEAELRLPSVGASPAPRRNEPGSDHAPVWVRIG
;
A
#
# COMPACT_ATOMS: atom_id res chain seq x y z
N MET A 1 -19.57 -1.29 4.64
CA MET A 1 -18.39 -0.60 5.18
C MET A 1 -17.43 -0.26 4.04
N LEU A 2 -16.71 0.91 4.04
CA LEU A 2 -15.65 1.18 3.07
C LEU A 2 -14.29 0.80 3.68
N LEU A 3 -13.53 -0.05 2.99
CA LEU A 3 -12.15 -0.41 3.25
C LEU A 3 -11.27 0.22 2.16
N GLY A 4 -10.19 0.91 2.52
CA GLY A 4 -9.32 1.57 1.55
C GLY A 4 -7.84 1.47 1.88
N THR A 5 -7.02 1.90 0.91
CA THR A 5 -5.59 2.15 1.07
C THR A 5 -5.20 3.44 0.40
N TRP A 6 -4.27 4.20 0.98
CA TRP A 6 -3.79 5.45 0.43
C TRP A 6 -2.37 5.80 0.85
N ASN A 7 -1.50 6.00 -0.11
CA ASN A 7 -0.20 6.60 0.12
C ASN A 7 -0.39 8.12 0.31
N LEU A 8 -0.01 8.66 1.49
CA LEU A 8 -0.20 10.05 1.89
C LEU A 8 0.89 11.00 1.37
N GLU A 9 1.83 10.49 0.61
CA GLU A 9 2.97 11.22 0.04
C GLU A 9 3.73 12.05 1.09
N ASN A 10 4.70 11.40 1.77
CA ASN A 10 5.61 12.10 2.68
C ASN A 10 4.90 12.94 3.76
N LEU A 11 4.06 12.32 4.58
CA LEU A 11 3.37 13.01 5.67
C LEU A 11 4.34 13.26 6.84
N TYR A 12 4.98 14.44 6.83
CA TYR A 12 5.88 14.95 7.86
C TYR A 12 5.45 16.33 8.34
N ARG A 13 5.81 16.68 9.57
CA ARG A 13 5.71 18.06 10.07
C ARG A 13 6.76 18.98 9.44
N PRO A 14 6.53 20.32 9.46
CA PRO A 14 7.56 21.29 9.09
C PRO A 14 8.81 21.17 9.97
N GLY A 15 9.99 21.37 9.36
CA GLY A 15 11.28 21.22 10.07
C GLY A 15 11.95 19.87 9.81
N SER A 16 11.19 18.85 9.39
CA SER A 16 11.77 17.62 8.87
C SER A 16 12.48 17.88 7.53
N PRO A 17 13.62 17.20 7.24
CA PRO A 17 14.30 17.29 5.95
C PRO A 17 13.39 16.88 4.76
N PHE A 18 12.35 16.09 5.01
CA PHE A 18 11.43 15.57 4.01
C PHE A 18 10.04 16.24 4.06
N GLY A 19 9.76 17.01 5.09
CA GLY A 19 8.49 17.69 5.31
C GLY A 19 8.32 18.99 4.52
N PRO A 20 7.13 19.60 4.57
CA PRO A 20 6.87 20.91 3.99
C PRO A 20 7.81 21.99 4.53
N LYS A 21 8.07 23.02 3.73
CA LYS A 21 8.99 24.11 4.10
C LYS A 21 8.50 24.94 5.29
N ASP A 22 7.19 25.06 5.45
CA ASP A 22 6.58 25.91 6.48
C ASP A 22 5.21 25.38 6.93
N LYS A 23 4.68 25.99 7.97
CA LYS A 23 3.40 25.65 8.59
C LYS A 23 2.22 25.81 7.62
N ALA A 24 2.23 26.83 6.79
CA ALA A 24 1.11 27.11 5.87
C ALA A 24 0.99 26.03 4.78
N ALA A 25 2.12 25.57 4.22
CA ALA A 25 2.13 24.43 3.29
C ALA A 25 1.68 23.13 3.98
N TYR A 26 2.07 22.92 5.23
CA TYR A 26 1.66 21.78 6.02
C TYR A 26 0.14 21.77 6.28
N GLU A 27 -0.42 22.87 6.76
CA GLU A 27 -1.86 23.00 7.02
C GLU A 27 -2.68 22.80 5.74
N THR A 28 -2.17 23.32 4.60
CA THR A 28 -2.79 23.09 3.29
C THR A 28 -2.78 21.62 2.90
N LYS A 29 -1.67 20.90 3.17
CA LYS A 29 -1.59 19.46 2.93
C LYS A 29 -2.57 18.68 3.82
N LEU A 30 -2.60 18.96 5.13
CA LEU A 30 -3.54 18.32 6.05
C LEU A 30 -5.00 18.54 5.63
N ALA A 31 -5.36 19.77 5.25
CA ALA A 31 -6.71 20.09 4.79
C ALA A 31 -7.08 19.31 3.51
N ALA A 32 -6.16 19.21 2.56
CA ALA A 32 -6.39 18.45 1.32
C ALA A 32 -6.54 16.94 1.59
N LEU A 33 -5.69 16.36 2.42
CA LEU A 33 -5.79 14.95 2.82
C LEU A 33 -7.11 14.69 3.58
N ALA A 34 -7.44 15.56 4.54
CA ALA A 34 -8.68 15.44 5.32
C ALA A 34 -9.92 15.54 4.42
N ALA A 35 -9.94 16.41 3.41
CA ALA A 35 -11.05 16.52 2.47
C ALA A 35 -11.29 15.21 1.70
N VAL A 36 -10.23 14.52 1.27
CA VAL A 36 -10.34 13.22 0.59
C VAL A 36 -10.86 12.15 1.53
N VAL A 37 -10.31 12.04 2.76
CA VAL A 37 -10.76 11.04 3.74
C VAL A 37 -12.22 11.29 4.12
N THR A 38 -12.63 12.56 4.31
CA THR A 38 -14.03 12.92 4.60
C THR A 38 -14.96 12.54 3.46
N ALA A 39 -14.56 12.79 2.20
CA ALA A 39 -15.40 12.44 1.04
C ALA A 39 -15.55 10.93 0.84
N LEU A 40 -14.54 10.13 1.21
CA LEU A 40 -14.59 8.67 1.15
C LEU A 40 -15.36 8.06 2.32
N ASP A 41 -15.29 8.68 3.49
CA ASP A 41 -15.83 8.20 4.77
C ASP A 41 -15.49 6.71 5.04
N PRO A 42 -14.19 6.37 5.13
CA PRO A 42 -13.79 4.98 5.30
C PRO A 42 -14.07 4.47 6.71
N GLY A 43 -14.54 3.23 6.81
CA GLY A 43 -14.54 2.50 8.08
C GLY A 43 -13.14 2.08 8.52
N LEU A 44 -12.27 1.74 7.53
CA LEU A 44 -10.86 1.44 7.74
C LEU A 44 -10.04 1.89 6.52
N LEU A 45 -8.92 2.58 6.76
CA LEU A 45 -7.98 3.01 5.73
C LEU A 45 -6.55 2.62 6.12
N GLY A 46 -5.90 1.79 5.29
CA GLY A 46 -4.47 1.57 5.36
C GLY A 46 -3.75 2.78 4.77
N VAL A 47 -2.72 3.27 5.47
CA VAL A 47 -1.98 4.46 5.06
C VAL A 47 -0.50 4.16 4.89
N GLN A 48 0.11 4.75 3.88
CA GLN A 48 1.54 4.66 3.59
C GLN A 48 2.16 6.05 3.66
N GLU A 49 3.48 6.09 3.79
CA GLU A 49 4.30 7.30 3.87
C GLU A 49 3.98 8.21 5.07
N VAL A 50 3.59 7.61 6.19
CA VAL A 50 3.57 8.32 7.48
C VAL A 50 5.01 8.48 7.95
N GLY A 51 5.56 9.70 7.84
CA GLY A 51 6.94 10.01 8.23
C GLY A 51 7.09 10.22 9.73
N GLU A 52 6.08 10.82 10.34
CA GLU A 52 6.07 11.09 11.79
C GLU A 52 4.71 10.72 12.39
N PRO A 53 4.66 9.97 13.50
CA PRO A 53 3.40 9.63 14.17
C PRO A 53 2.56 10.86 14.52
N GLU A 54 3.21 11.94 14.91
CA GLU A 54 2.57 13.21 15.26
C GLU A 54 1.90 13.88 14.05
N ALA A 55 2.45 13.69 12.85
CA ALA A 55 1.83 14.24 11.63
C ALA A 55 0.54 13.49 11.28
N LEU A 56 0.46 12.17 11.57
CA LEU A 56 -0.80 11.44 11.46
C LEU A 56 -1.81 11.90 12.53
N ALA A 57 -1.36 12.15 13.75
CA ALA A 57 -2.23 12.69 14.80
C ALA A 57 -2.83 14.05 14.42
N ASP A 58 -2.03 14.96 13.85
CA ASP A 58 -2.50 16.25 13.33
C ASP A 58 -3.55 16.10 12.21
N LEU A 59 -3.36 15.10 11.32
CA LEU A 59 -4.36 14.77 10.29
C LEU A 59 -5.67 14.31 10.94
N LEU A 60 -5.62 13.44 11.94
CA LEU A 60 -6.80 12.95 12.65
C LEU A 60 -7.50 14.06 13.45
N GLU A 61 -6.76 15.00 14.02
CA GLU A 61 -7.32 16.19 14.66
C GLU A 61 -8.08 17.06 13.63
N THR A 62 -7.49 17.22 12.43
CA THR A 62 -8.14 17.95 11.32
C THR A 62 -9.42 17.27 10.84
N LEU A 63 -9.44 15.93 10.81
CA LEU A 63 -10.62 15.13 10.44
C LEU A 63 -11.72 15.20 11.50
N GLY A 64 -11.34 15.33 12.76
CA GLY A 64 -12.29 15.25 13.89
C GLY A 64 -12.93 13.87 14.05
N GLY A 65 -13.82 13.78 15.04
CA GLY A 65 -14.48 12.51 15.39
C GLY A 65 -13.55 11.53 16.08
N THR A 66 -13.97 10.27 16.18
CA THR A 66 -13.19 9.22 16.84
C THR A 66 -12.48 8.36 15.79
N TRP A 67 -11.16 8.21 15.94
CA TRP A 67 -10.33 7.34 15.15
C TRP A 67 -9.45 6.48 16.05
N HIS A 68 -9.31 5.22 15.68
CA HIS A 68 -8.34 4.28 16.24
C HIS A 68 -7.19 4.13 15.25
N THR A 69 -5.97 4.01 15.75
CA THR A 69 -4.77 3.94 14.92
C THR A 69 -3.86 2.79 15.31
N ALA A 70 -3.21 2.22 14.33
CA ALA A 70 -2.05 1.37 14.50
C ALA A 70 -0.97 1.81 13.52
N LEU A 71 0.26 2.04 14.01
CA LEU A 71 1.42 2.38 13.20
C LEU A 71 2.48 1.32 13.39
N SER A 72 3.13 0.90 12.29
CA SER A 72 4.28 0.02 12.37
C SER A 72 5.42 0.65 13.17
N ALA A 73 6.04 -0.12 14.05
CA ALA A 73 7.24 0.26 14.78
C ALA A 73 8.52 0.25 13.91
N HIS A 74 8.41 -0.16 12.64
CA HIS A 74 9.53 -0.37 11.73
C HIS A 74 9.54 0.64 10.56
N PRO A 75 10.02 1.88 10.77
CA PRO A 75 10.18 2.86 9.70
C PRO A 75 11.36 2.50 8.79
N ASP A 76 11.37 3.08 7.59
CA ASP A 76 12.56 3.09 6.73
C ASP A 76 13.62 4.12 7.20
N GLY A 77 14.74 4.22 6.49
CA GLY A 77 15.83 5.14 6.82
C GLY A 77 15.44 6.64 6.79
N ARG A 78 14.27 6.99 6.26
CA ARG A 78 13.70 8.35 6.28
C ARG A 78 12.67 8.54 7.39
N GLY A 79 12.33 7.50 8.15
CA GLY A 79 11.28 7.53 9.16
C GLY A 79 9.90 7.10 8.64
N ILE A 80 9.76 6.81 7.35
CA ILE A 80 8.49 6.43 6.71
C ILE A 80 8.04 5.06 7.18
N ARG A 81 6.77 4.96 7.55
CA ARG A 81 6.10 3.73 7.98
C ARG A 81 4.72 3.57 7.37
N VAL A 82 4.17 2.39 7.50
CA VAL A 82 2.77 2.08 7.21
C VAL A 82 1.93 2.16 8.47
N GLY A 83 0.63 2.35 8.29
CA GLY A 83 -0.32 2.38 9.39
C GLY A 83 -1.74 2.10 8.96
N VAL A 84 -2.62 2.09 9.94
CA VAL A 84 -4.07 1.96 9.76
C VAL A 84 -4.76 3.02 10.60
N ILE A 85 -5.78 3.66 10.02
CA ILE A 85 -6.78 4.44 10.74
C ILE A 85 -8.15 3.76 10.60
N SER A 86 -8.94 3.73 11.67
CA SER A 86 -10.20 3.01 11.69
C SER A 86 -11.25 3.72 12.56
N ARG A 87 -12.52 3.57 12.19
CA ARG A 87 -13.66 3.98 13.01
C ARG A 87 -13.97 3.01 14.15
N THR A 88 -13.46 1.79 14.05
CA THR A 88 -13.62 0.72 15.06
C THR A 88 -12.28 0.39 15.71
N PRO A 89 -12.26 -0.13 16.94
CA PRO A 89 -11.03 -0.56 17.62
C PRO A 89 -10.21 -1.52 16.79
N LEU A 90 -8.89 -1.42 16.93
CA LEU A 90 -7.90 -2.24 16.24
C LEU A 90 -7.13 -3.11 17.23
N GLU A 91 -6.96 -4.38 16.90
CA GLU A 91 -5.98 -5.27 17.52
C GLU A 91 -4.81 -5.48 16.55
N VAL A 92 -3.58 -5.27 17.02
CA VAL A 92 -2.38 -5.55 16.22
C VAL A 92 -2.08 -7.03 16.32
N LEU A 93 -2.18 -7.75 15.20
CA LEU A 93 -1.89 -9.17 15.09
C LEU A 93 -0.40 -9.43 14.82
N ALA A 94 0.22 -8.58 14.00
CA ALA A 94 1.64 -8.67 13.67
C ALA A 94 2.18 -7.31 13.23
N ASP A 95 3.44 -7.05 13.54
CA ASP A 95 4.25 -5.96 12.99
C ASP A 95 5.65 -6.49 12.77
N THR A 96 6.03 -6.77 11.53
CA THR A 96 7.26 -7.47 11.19
C THR A 96 7.96 -6.85 9.99
N ARG A 97 9.26 -7.08 9.89
CA ARG A 97 10.03 -6.79 8.66
C ARG A 97 10.86 -7.99 8.22
N ALA A 98 10.77 -9.10 8.93
CA ALA A 98 11.56 -10.30 8.63
C ALA A 98 11.12 -10.94 7.30
N TYR A 99 12.09 -11.40 6.52
CA TYR A 99 11.81 -12.32 5.43
C TYR A 99 11.38 -13.68 5.97
N PRO A 100 10.52 -14.43 5.27
CA PRO A 100 10.09 -15.75 5.73
C PRO A 100 11.26 -16.72 5.72
N THR A 101 11.17 -17.74 6.59
CA THR A 101 12.16 -18.81 6.66
C THR A 101 12.39 -19.43 5.28
N GLY A 102 13.65 -19.59 4.90
CA GLY A 102 14.07 -20.15 3.60
C GLY A 102 14.29 -19.10 2.51
N LEU A 103 13.81 -17.87 2.65
CA LEU A 103 14.18 -16.79 1.75
C LEU A 103 15.51 -16.16 2.20
N LEU A 104 16.53 -16.29 1.36
CA LEU A 104 17.86 -15.72 1.64
C LEU A 104 17.88 -14.20 1.39
N PRO A 105 18.83 -13.47 2.02
CA PRO A 105 19.08 -12.07 1.71
C PRO A 105 19.30 -11.84 0.22
N VAL A 106 18.74 -10.75 -0.31
CA VAL A 106 18.85 -10.39 -1.72
C VAL A 106 19.83 -9.25 -1.93
N GLN A 107 20.59 -9.29 -3.05
CA GLN A 107 21.55 -8.24 -3.37
C GLN A 107 20.86 -6.89 -3.53
N SER A 108 21.48 -5.83 -2.98
CA SER A 108 20.94 -4.48 -2.97
C SER A 108 21.78 -3.43 -3.71
N ASP A 109 23.06 -3.72 -3.99
CA ASP A 109 23.97 -2.82 -4.72
C ASP A 109 25.15 -3.54 -5.39
N ASP A 110 25.98 -2.77 -6.10
CA ASP A 110 27.18 -3.27 -6.81
C ASP A 110 28.31 -3.69 -5.87
N SER A 111 28.30 -3.33 -4.58
CA SER A 111 29.31 -3.76 -3.60
C SER A 111 29.06 -5.19 -3.10
N GLY A 112 27.92 -5.79 -3.45
CA GLY A 112 27.47 -7.07 -2.93
C GLY A 112 26.75 -6.96 -1.59
N ALA A 113 26.37 -5.75 -1.15
CA ALA A 113 25.51 -5.59 0.01
C ALA A 113 24.16 -6.28 -0.21
N THR A 114 23.57 -6.79 0.87
CA THR A 114 22.31 -7.53 0.82
C THR A 114 21.29 -6.94 1.76
N SER A 115 20.01 -7.16 1.45
CA SER A 115 18.88 -6.90 2.34
C SER A 115 18.29 -8.21 2.81
N ALA A 116 18.11 -8.36 4.13
CA ALA A 116 17.54 -9.54 4.79
C ALA A 116 16.14 -9.29 5.35
N GLU A 117 15.61 -8.10 5.14
CA GLU A 117 14.33 -7.65 5.70
C GLU A 117 13.67 -6.59 4.80
N THR A 118 12.38 -6.37 5.00
CA THR A 118 11.62 -5.35 4.27
C THR A 118 12.13 -3.95 4.61
N GLY A 119 12.02 -3.04 3.67
CA GLY A 119 12.44 -1.66 3.88
C GLY A 119 11.59 -0.93 4.92
N ARG A 120 10.33 -1.31 5.06
CA ARG A 120 9.34 -0.82 6.01
C ARG A 120 8.63 -1.99 6.65
N GLY A 121 7.98 -1.80 7.80
CA GLY A 121 7.19 -2.84 8.45
C GLY A 121 6.03 -3.34 7.59
N LEU A 122 5.66 -4.59 7.79
CA LEU A 122 4.42 -5.20 7.36
C LEU A 122 3.51 -5.26 8.58
N LEU A 123 2.44 -4.49 8.59
CA LEU A 123 1.54 -4.36 9.74
C LEU A 123 0.24 -5.13 9.48
N ALA A 124 -0.12 -6.04 10.38
CA ALA A 124 -1.41 -6.72 10.35
C ALA A 124 -2.26 -6.33 11.55
N VAL A 125 -3.51 -6.01 11.30
CA VAL A 125 -4.51 -5.69 12.32
C VAL A 125 -5.78 -6.50 12.14
N GLU A 126 -6.53 -6.66 13.22
CA GLU A 126 -7.90 -7.15 13.20
C GLU A 126 -8.84 -6.05 13.70
N THR A 127 -10.01 -5.95 13.09
CA THR A 127 -11.12 -5.14 13.56
C THR A 127 -12.42 -5.92 13.46
N THR A 128 -13.43 -5.54 14.26
CA THR A 128 -14.75 -6.17 14.22
C THR A 128 -15.65 -5.40 13.28
N THR A 129 -16.27 -6.12 12.34
CA THR A 129 -17.36 -5.63 11.48
C THR A 129 -18.69 -6.27 11.87
N GLU A 130 -19.80 -5.83 11.29
CA GLU A 130 -21.11 -6.45 11.51
C GLU A 130 -21.13 -7.95 11.11
N ALA A 131 -20.29 -8.33 10.17
CA ALA A 131 -20.17 -9.72 9.68
C ALA A 131 -19.11 -10.55 10.40
N GLY A 132 -18.46 -10.00 11.40
CA GLY A 132 -17.40 -10.64 12.16
C GLY A 132 -16.01 -10.01 11.99
N PRO A 133 -14.96 -10.73 12.37
CA PRO A 133 -13.60 -10.21 12.30
C PRO A 133 -13.14 -9.95 10.86
N LEU A 134 -12.52 -8.80 10.61
CA LEU A 134 -11.81 -8.46 9.39
C LEU A 134 -10.33 -8.29 9.71
N ARG A 135 -9.48 -9.10 9.06
CA ARG A 135 -8.03 -9.03 9.17
C ARG A 135 -7.45 -8.27 8.00
N VAL A 136 -6.59 -7.31 8.29
CA VAL A 136 -6.02 -6.43 7.27
C VAL A 136 -4.50 -6.37 7.42
N ALA A 137 -3.76 -6.74 6.37
CA ALA A 137 -2.33 -6.48 6.27
C ALA A 137 -2.07 -5.24 5.42
N VAL A 138 -1.21 -4.35 5.90
CA VAL A 138 -0.82 -3.11 5.20
C VAL A 138 0.67 -3.15 4.90
N ALA A 139 1.02 -2.81 3.66
CA ALA A 139 2.39 -2.79 3.18
C ALA A 139 2.70 -1.53 2.33
N HIS A 140 3.99 -1.23 2.22
CA HIS A 140 4.54 -0.32 1.23
C HIS A 140 5.85 -0.91 0.71
N LEU A 141 5.81 -1.54 -0.45
CA LEU A 141 6.95 -2.28 -1.00
C LEU A 141 7.96 -1.33 -1.66
N LYS A 142 9.15 -1.86 -1.97
CA LYS A 142 10.24 -1.10 -2.60
C LYS A 142 9.80 -0.45 -3.90
N SER A 143 9.94 0.87 -3.99
CA SER A 143 9.57 1.66 -5.16
C SER A 143 10.42 1.34 -6.39
N LYS A 144 9.89 1.68 -7.58
CA LYS A 144 10.63 1.66 -8.86
C LYS A 144 11.69 2.76 -8.94
N LEU A 145 11.63 3.77 -8.06
CA LEU A 145 12.65 4.81 -7.97
C LEU A 145 14.00 4.20 -7.58
N LEU A 146 15.01 4.42 -8.41
CA LEU A 146 16.37 3.93 -8.21
C LEU A 146 17.18 4.95 -7.42
N SER A 147 17.92 4.46 -6.44
CA SER A 147 18.87 5.25 -5.65
C SER A 147 20.25 4.64 -5.85
N TYR A 148 21.21 5.47 -6.18
CA TYR A 148 22.60 5.09 -6.47
C TYR A 148 23.53 5.56 -5.36
N PRO A 149 24.75 5.04 -5.23
CA PRO A 149 25.73 5.50 -4.25
C PRO A 149 25.96 7.00 -4.31
N GLY A 150 26.17 7.64 -3.16
CA GLY A 150 26.35 9.08 -3.04
C GLY A 150 25.07 9.89 -3.23
N ASP A 151 23.92 9.34 -2.81
CA ASP A 151 22.60 9.99 -2.84
C ASP A 151 22.17 10.49 -4.23
N ARG A 152 22.64 9.81 -5.28
CA ARG A 152 22.27 10.11 -6.66
C ARG A 152 20.92 9.47 -7.03
N PHE A 153 20.14 10.17 -7.83
CA PHE A 153 18.91 9.67 -8.45
C PHE A 153 19.03 9.45 -9.97
N PHE A 154 20.24 9.53 -10.50
CA PHE A 154 20.55 9.28 -11.92
C PHE A 154 21.77 8.37 -12.03
N PRO A 155 21.78 7.46 -13.01
CA PRO A 155 22.91 6.54 -13.25
C PRO A 155 24.07 7.25 -13.95
N HIS A 156 25.27 6.68 -13.86
CA HIS A 156 26.40 7.10 -14.68
C HIS A 156 26.27 6.59 -16.12
N ASP A 157 25.68 5.40 -16.30
CA ASP A 157 25.47 4.76 -17.60
C ASP A 157 24.27 3.79 -17.54
N GLU A 158 23.90 3.26 -18.70
CA GLU A 158 22.78 2.33 -18.84
C GLU A 158 23.03 0.98 -18.13
N GLY A 159 24.28 0.53 -18.04
CA GLY A 159 24.64 -0.69 -17.30
C GLY A 159 24.39 -0.54 -15.81
N GLU A 160 24.77 0.60 -15.22
CA GLU A 160 24.46 0.92 -13.82
C GLU A 160 22.93 0.99 -13.60
N ARG A 161 22.21 1.68 -14.49
CA ARG A 161 20.74 1.75 -14.40
C ARG A 161 20.10 0.37 -14.40
N ALA A 162 20.53 -0.51 -15.31
CA ALA A 162 19.99 -1.86 -15.43
C ALA A 162 20.24 -2.71 -14.17
N ARG A 163 21.46 -2.66 -13.60
CA ARG A 163 21.80 -3.40 -12.36
C ARG A 163 20.96 -2.91 -11.18
N TYR A 164 20.88 -1.59 -10.96
CA TYR A 164 20.09 -1.05 -9.85
C TYR A 164 18.59 -1.28 -10.05
N GLY A 165 18.12 -1.34 -11.29
CA GLY A 165 16.76 -1.79 -11.61
C GLY A 165 16.52 -3.24 -11.18
N ALA A 166 17.49 -4.13 -11.41
CA ALA A 166 17.43 -5.51 -10.96
C ALA A 166 17.46 -5.60 -9.41
N TYR A 167 18.32 -4.85 -8.73
CA TYR A 167 18.38 -4.84 -7.26
C TYR A 167 17.07 -4.35 -6.62
N ALA A 168 16.45 -3.31 -7.18
CA ALA A 168 15.14 -2.84 -6.73
C ALA A 168 14.06 -3.90 -6.94
N LEU A 169 14.10 -4.65 -8.05
CA LEU A 169 13.18 -5.76 -8.31
C LEU A 169 13.41 -6.92 -7.33
N TYR A 170 14.66 -7.30 -7.05
CA TYR A 170 14.97 -8.37 -6.08
C TYR A 170 14.41 -8.03 -4.70
N ARG A 171 14.60 -6.79 -4.24
CA ARG A 171 14.02 -6.33 -2.97
C ARG A 171 12.51 -6.38 -3.00
N ARG A 172 11.86 -5.82 -4.02
CA ARG A 172 10.40 -5.81 -4.10
C ARG A 172 9.81 -7.22 -4.15
N ALA A 173 10.46 -8.16 -4.86
CA ALA A 173 10.05 -9.56 -4.90
C ALA A 173 10.20 -10.24 -3.53
N ALA A 174 11.28 -9.98 -2.82
CA ALA A 174 11.48 -10.51 -1.46
C ALA A 174 10.48 -9.92 -0.46
N GLU A 175 10.20 -8.62 -0.54
CA GLU A 175 9.18 -7.94 0.27
C GLU A 175 7.76 -8.46 -0.05
N ALA A 176 7.43 -8.71 -1.33
CA ALA A 176 6.17 -9.35 -1.72
C ALA A 176 6.05 -10.78 -1.16
N THR A 177 7.16 -11.54 -1.14
CA THR A 177 7.18 -12.88 -0.54
C THR A 177 6.97 -12.82 0.98
N ALA A 178 7.54 -11.84 1.66
CA ALA A 178 7.31 -11.62 3.09
C ALA A 178 5.84 -11.22 3.38
N LEU A 179 5.27 -10.35 2.57
CA LEU A 179 3.85 -9.97 2.69
C LEU A 179 2.93 -11.17 2.38
N ARG A 180 3.30 -12.04 1.42
CA ARG A 180 2.56 -13.27 1.15
C ARG A 180 2.58 -14.21 2.34
N ALA A 181 3.72 -14.39 2.99
CA ALA A 181 3.81 -15.21 4.20
C ALA A 181 2.91 -14.68 5.33
N LEU A 182 2.90 -13.36 5.55
CA LEU A 182 1.98 -12.73 6.51
C LEU A 182 0.51 -12.96 6.09
N ALA A 183 0.18 -12.86 4.81
CA ALA A 183 -1.15 -13.16 4.31
C ALA A 183 -1.56 -14.62 4.55
N ASP A 184 -0.63 -15.57 4.39
CA ASP A 184 -0.89 -16.98 4.68
C ASP A 184 -1.21 -17.22 6.16
N ASP A 185 -0.53 -16.53 7.07
CA ASP A 185 -0.83 -16.57 8.50
C ASP A 185 -2.24 -16.03 8.81
N LEU A 186 -2.65 -14.94 8.17
CA LEU A 186 -3.98 -14.36 8.33
C LEU A 186 -5.08 -15.25 7.75
N LEU A 187 -4.84 -15.83 6.57
CA LEU A 187 -5.75 -16.78 5.92
C LEU A 187 -5.85 -18.08 6.71
N ALA A 188 -4.73 -18.56 7.27
CA ALA A 188 -4.59 -19.83 7.97
C ALA A 188 -5.17 -21.03 7.20
N GLY A 189 -5.06 -21.00 5.86
CA GLY A 189 -5.64 -22.03 4.97
C GLY A 189 -7.17 -22.06 4.91
N ASP A 190 -7.82 -20.98 5.34
CA ASP A 190 -9.28 -20.90 5.54
C ASP A 190 -9.90 -19.63 4.90
N GLY A 191 -9.38 -19.23 3.76
CA GLY A 191 -9.82 -18.02 3.05
C GLY A 191 -11.28 -18.06 2.57
N ARG A 192 -11.92 -19.23 2.60
CA ARG A 192 -13.36 -19.36 2.34
C ARG A 192 -14.23 -18.91 3.50
N GLU A 193 -13.70 -18.92 4.73
CA GLU A 193 -14.42 -18.61 5.96
C GLU A 193 -13.91 -17.35 6.66
N ARG A 194 -12.75 -16.83 6.24
CA ARG A 194 -12.10 -15.66 6.83
C ARG A 194 -12.16 -14.46 5.92
N ASP A 195 -12.55 -13.31 6.48
CA ASP A 195 -12.41 -12.02 5.82
C ASP A 195 -10.97 -11.51 6.03
N VAL A 196 -10.17 -11.59 4.98
CA VAL A 196 -8.78 -11.12 4.95
C VAL A 196 -8.60 -10.16 3.79
N ALA A 197 -7.95 -9.02 4.05
CA ALA A 197 -7.49 -8.08 3.02
C ALA A 197 -5.99 -7.83 3.17
N VAL A 198 -5.29 -7.77 2.05
CA VAL A 198 -3.90 -7.29 1.95
C VAL A 198 -3.92 -6.06 1.07
N LEU A 199 -3.39 -4.95 1.57
CA LEU A 199 -3.51 -3.68 0.86
C LEU A 199 -2.27 -2.80 1.05
N GLY A 200 -2.11 -1.85 0.16
CA GLY A 200 -1.02 -0.88 0.23
C GLY A 200 -0.48 -0.47 -1.13
N ASP A 201 0.56 0.35 -1.08
CA ASP A 201 1.37 0.70 -2.23
C ASP A 201 2.35 -0.44 -2.51
N LEU A 202 2.02 -1.29 -3.48
CA LEU A 202 2.84 -2.43 -3.88
C LEU A 202 3.93 -2.03 -4.88
N ASN A 203 3.91 -0.79 -5.36
CA ASN A 203 4.89 -0.22 -6.30
C ASN A 203 5.06 -1.02 -7.60
N ASP A 204 4.05 -1.78 -7.97
CA ASP A 204 4.00 -2.50 -9.23
C ASP A 204 2.56 -2.69 -9.69
N GLU A 205 2.35 -2.97 -10.98
CA GLU A 205 1.03 -3.13 -11.58
C GLU A 205 0.46 -4.54 -11.34
N VAL A 206 -0.85 -4.71 -11.55
CA VAL A 206 -1.60 -5.97 -11.32
C VAL A 206 -0.89 -7.19 -11.94
N GLN A 207 -0.39 -7.07 -13.17
CA GLN A 207 0.22 -8.17 -13.92
C GLN A 207 1.73 -8.32 -13.67
N ALA A 208 2.33 -7.49 -12.82
CA ALA A 208 3.73 -7.62 -12.48
C ALA A 208 4.01 -8.89 -11.68
N ALA A 209 5.18 -9.49 -11.90
CA ALA A 209 5.57 -10.73 -11.22
C ALA A 209 5.53 -10.61 -9.69
N THR A 210 5.87 -9.44 -9.15
CA THR A 210 5.85 -9.16 -7.71
C THR A 210 4.43 -9.18 -7.15
N THR A 211 3.45 -8.59 -7.86
CA THR A 211 2.02 -8.63 -7.49
C THR A 211 1.47 -10.06 -7.62
N GLN A 212 1.88 -10.80 -8.64
CA GLN A 212 1.46 -12.18 -8.85
C GLN A 212 1.92 -13.14 -7.73
N ILE A 213 3.07 -12.87 -7.08
CA ILE A 213 3.51 -13.62 -5.88
C ILE A 213 2.44 -13.56 -4.78
N LEU A 214 1.77 -12.43 -4.62
CA LEU A 214 0.78 -12.22 -3.55
C LEU A 214 -0.53 -12.98 -3.79
N LEU A 215 -0.91 -13.22 -5.04
CA LEU A 215 -2.19 -13.89 -5.34
C LEU A 215 -2.24 -15.34 -4.83
N GLY A 216 -1.10 -16.02 -4.74
CA GLY A 216 -1.02 -17.39 -4.26
C GLY A 216 -1.37 -18.43 -5.35
N PRO A 217 -2.09 -19.53 -5.02
CA PRO A 217 -2.35 -20.59 -5.96
C PRO A 217 -3.08 -20.09 -7.23
N PRO A 218 -2.78 -20.65 -8.42
CA PRO A 218 -3.51 -20.28 -9.63
C PRO A 218 -5.00 -20.62 -9.50
N GLY A 219 -5.84 -19.87 -10.20
CA GLY A 219 -7.29 -20.01 -10.21
C GLY A 219 -7.92 -18.97 -11.11
N SER A 220 -9.25 -18.88 -11.12
CA SER A 220 -9.97 -17.87 -11.89
C SER A 220 -9.82 -16.46 -11.29
N GLU A 221 -9.79 -15.46 -12.14
CA GLU A 221 -9.82 -14.06 -11.75
C GLU A 221 -11.24 -13.50 -11.73
N ILE A 222 -11.49 -12.41 -11.04
CA ILE A 222 -12.77 -11.69 -11.02
C ILE A 222 -13.19 -11.36 -12.47
N GLY A 223 -14.43 -11.70 -12.81
CA GLY A 223 -15.00 -11.43 -14.14
C GLY A 223 -14.58 -12.44 -15.22
N THR A 224 -13.84 -13.50 -14.88
CA THR A 224 -13.52 -14.59 -15.81
C THR A 224 -14.48 -15.77 -15.67
N PRO A 225 -14.67 -16.58 -16.72
CA PRO A 225 -15.42 -17.83 -16.61
C PRO A 225 -14.81 -18.74 -15.55
N GLY A 226 -15.62 -19.23 -14.63
CA GLY A 226 -15.18 -20.10 -13.55
C GLY A 226 -14.89 -19.40 -12.22
N PHE A 227 -14.95 -18.06 -12.16
CA PHE A 227 -14.77 -17.32 -10.89
C PHE A 227 -15.77 -17.79 -9.81
N GLU A 228 -17.00 -18.10 -10.19
CA GLU A 228 -18.05 -18.61 -9.30
C GLU A 228 -17.95 -20.12 -9.00
N ALA A 229 -17.03 -20.83 -9.69
CA ALA A 229 -16.87 -22.27 -9.49
C ALA A 229 -15.86 -22.53 -8.37
N PRO A 230 -16.13 -23.49 -7.44
CA PRO A 230 -15.19 -23.84 -6.40
C PRO A 230 -13.83 -24.29 -6.97
N ASP A 231 -12.75 -23.73 -6.45
CA ASP A 231 -11.37 -24.05 -6.79
C ASP A 231 -10.61 -24.56 -5.56
N LYS A 232 -9.66 -25.47 -5.75
CA LYS A 232 -8.79 -25.96 -4.66
C LYS A 232 -7.94 -24.86 -4.05
N GLY A 233 -7.63 -23.82 -4.83
CA GLY A 233 -6.83 -22.67 -4.38
C GLY A 233 -7.58 -21.68 -3.50
N ASP A 234 -8.91 -21.68 -3.47
CA ASP A 234 -9.72 -20.64 -2.80
C ASP A 234 -9.39 -20.41 -1.33
N ALA A 235 -8.98 -21.45 -0.62
CA ALA A 235 -8.63 -21.33 0.80
C ALA A 235 -7.34 -20.53 1.07
N ALA A 236 -6.45 -20.44 0.07
CA ALA A 236 -5.16 -19.77 0.19
C ALA A 236 -4.97 -18.63 -0.82
N ARG A 237 -5.85 -18.52 -1.84
CA ARG A 237 -5.77 -17.48 -2.88
C ARG A 237 -6.23 -16.13 -2.35
N LEU A 238 -5.63 -15.08 -2.91
CA LEU A 238 -6.12 -13.70 -2.83
C LEU A 238 -6.55 -13.22 -4.20
N TRP A 239 -7.58 -12.39 -4.26
CA TRP A 239 -8.09 -11.77 -5.49
C TRP A 239 -7.81 -10.27 -5.48
N ASP A 240 -7.11 -9.78 -6.50
CA ASP A 240 -6.96 -8.34 -6.72
C ASP A 240 -8.29 -7.75 -7.18
N VAL A 241 -8.72 -6.68 -6.54
CA VAL A 241 -10.00 -6.02 -6.83
C VAL A 241 -9.96 -5.12 -8.06
N ALA A 242 -8.81 -4.98 -8.71
CA ALA A 242 -8.64 -4.12 -9.88
C ALA A 242 -9.68 -4.34 -10.98
N PRO A 243 -10.12 -5.60 -11.32
CA PRO A 243 -11.17 -5.81 -12.31
C PRO A 243 -12.51 -5.15 -11.98
N LEU A 244 -12.80 -4.91 -10.69
CA LEU A 244 -14.03 -4.23 -10.24
C LEU A 244 -13.97 -2.72 -10.38
N ILE A 245 -12.78 -2.13 -10.53
CA ILE A 245 -12.60 -0.68 -10.72
C ILE A 245 -12.95 -0.32 -12.17
N PRO A 246 -13.79 0.69 -12.42
CA PRO A 246 -14.08 1.16 -13.79
C PRO A 246 -12.79 1.44 -14.57
N ALA A 247 -12.73 0.98 -15.82
CA ALA A 247 -11.48 0.97 -16.61
C ALA A 247 -10.85 2.36 -16.80
N ASP A 248 -11.66 3.39 -16.94
CA ASP A 248 -11.24 4.79 -17.08
C ASP A 248 -10.68 5.40 -15.79
N ARG A 249 -10.99 4.78 -14.64
CA ARG A 249 -10.52 5.17 -13.31
C ARG A 249 -9.53 4.18 -12.70
N ARG A 250 -9.15 3.11 -13.40
CA ARG A 250 -8.27 2.04 -12.89
C ARG A 250 -6.81 2.50 -12.89
N TYR A 251 -6.51 3.51 -12.07
CA TYR A 251 -5.15 3.99 -11.80
C TYR A 251 -5.11 4.70 -10.45
N SER A 252 -4.00 4.60 -9.76
CA SER A 252 -3.77 5.27 -8.48
C SER A 252 -2.64 6.29 -8.54
N ARG A 253 -1.85 6.29 -9.61
CA ARG A 253 -0.72 7.22 -9.83
C ARG A 253 -0.59 7.57 -11.31
N VAL A 254 0.05 8.72 -11.60
CA VAL A 254 0.46 9.08 -12.97
C VAL A 254 1.97 9.31 -12.95
N ASP A 255 2.73 8.45 -13.64
CA ASP A 255 4.17 8.56 -13.78
C ASP A 255 4.54 8.95 -15.21
N SER A 256 5.22 10.10 -15.38
CA SER A 256 5.66 10.58 -16.71
C SER A 256 4.53 10.53 -17.76
N GLY A 257 3.31 10.92 -17.38
CA GLY A 257 2.11 10.93 -18.21
C GLY A 257 1.40 9.56 -18.34
N ARG A 258 1.93 8.49 -17.77
CA ARG A 258 1.30 7.15 -17.80
C ARG A 258 0.48 6.92 -16.53
N ARG A 259 -0.74 6.46 -16.70
CA ARG A 259 -1.60 6.01 -15.61
C ARG A 259 -1.17 4.62 -15.17
N GLU A 260 -0.90 4.44 -13.88
CA GLU A 260 -0.47 3.19 -13.26
C GLU A 260 -1.37 2.86 -12.06
N LEU A 261 -1.79 1.62 -11.91
CA LEU A 261 -2.41 1.12 -10.69
C LEU A 261 -1.33 0.38 -9.90
N ILE A 262 -0.78 1.01 -8.87
CA ILE A 262 0.29 0.47 -8.02
C ILE A 262 -0.09 0.36 -6.55
N ASP A 263 -1.22 0.94 -6.17
CA ASP A 263 -1.88 0.74 -4.89
C ASP A 263 -2.97 -0.33 -5.07
N HIS A 264 -2.97 -1.37 -4.25
CA HIS A 264 -3.81 -2.55 -4.43
C HIS A 264 -4.58 -2.91 -3.17
N ILE A 265 -5.71 -3.57 -3.37
CA ILE A 265 -6.44 -4.32 -2.35
C ILE A 265 -6.60 -5.75 -2.90
N LEU A 266 -6.07 -6.71 -2.16
CA LEU A 266 -6.22 -8.13 -2.44
C LEU A 266 -7.07 -8.74 -1.33
N THR A 267 -8.05 -9.57 -1.68
CA THR A 267 -9.03 -10.08 -0.71
C THR A 267 -9.12 -11.60 -0.73
N SER A 268 -9.45 -12.20 0.42
CA SER A 268 -9.75 -13.62 0.52
C SER A 268 -11.00 -14.01 -0.29
N HIS A 269 -11.20 -15.30 -0.52
CA HIS A 269 -12.38 -15.82 -1.21
C HIS A 269 -13.68 -15.35 -0.54
N ARG A 270 -13.82 -15.48 0.77
CA ARG A 270 -15.01 -15.01 1.48
C ARG A 270 -15.25 -13.52 1.27
N LEU A 271 -14.21 -12.72 1.37
CA LEU A 271 -14.34 -11.27 1.30
C LEU A 271 -14.65 -10.79 -0.12
N VAL A 272 -14.03 -11.38 -1.17
CA VAL A 272 -14.27 -10.95 -2.56
C VAL A 272 -15.74 -11.09 -2.97
N HIS A 273 -16.44 -12.13 -2.50
CA HIS A 273 -17.86 -12.34 -2.78
C HIS A 273 -18.80 -11.39 -2.01
N ARG A 274 -18.26 -10.61 -1.10
CA ARG A 274 -18.99 -9.58 -0.34
C ARG A 274 -18.74 -8.16 -0.85
N LEU A 275 -17.91 -8.00 -1.86
CA LEU A 275 -17.62 -6.69 -2.42
C LEU A 275 -18.77 -6.22 -3.29
N THR A 276 -19.28 -5.01 -3.01
CA THR A 276 -20.39 -4.40 -3.74
C THR A 276 -19.95 -3.30 -4.70
N ALA A 277 -18.77 -2.73 -4.49
CA ALA A 277 -18.15 -1.73 -5.37
C ALA A 277 -16.65 -1.64 -5.09
N ALA A 278 -15.89 -1.16 -6.10
CA ALA A 278 -14.49 -0.78 -5.98
C ALA A 278 -14.22 0.49 -6.79
N GLY A 279 -13.22 1.25 -6.38
CA GLY A 279 -12.86 2.48 -7.09
C GLY A 279 -11.52 3.07 -6.68
N THR A 280 -11.13 4.15 -7.38
CA THR A 280 -10.00 5.00 -7.05
C THR A 280 -10.44 6.44 -6.89
N GLY A 281 -9.78 7.18 -5.99
CA GLY A 281 -10.15 8.54 -5.65
C GLY A 281 -11.52 8.65 -4.99
N THR A 282 -12.11 9.83 -5.06
CA THR A 282 -13.47 10.11 -4.61
C THR A 282 -14.47 10.07 -5.79
N GLU A 283 -15.73 10.41 -5.57
CA GLU A 283 -16.74 10.57 -6.64
C GLU A 283 -16.40 11.71 -7.60
N ALA A 284 -15.62 12.69 -7.14
CA ALA A 284 -15.15 13.78 -8.00
C ALA A 284 -14.24 13.29 -9.13
N GLU A 285 -14.04 14.13 -10.14
CA GLU A 285 -13.09 13.84 -11.23
C GLU A 285 -11.70 13.54 -10.65
N LEU A 286 -11.15 12.38 -11.00
CA LEU A 286 -9.82 11.99 -10.55
C LEU A 286 -8.74 12.72 -11.35
N ARG A 287 -8.10 13.70 -10.71
CA ARG A 287 -6.99 14.47 -11.27
C ARG A 287 -5.76 14.29 -10.41
N LEU A 288 -4.83 13.48 -10.87
CA LEU A 288 -3.53 13.30 -10.23
C LEU A 288 -2.45 14.09 -10.96
N PRO A 289 -1.45 14.62 -10.22
CA PRO A 289 -0.28 15.21 -10.85
C PRO A 289 0.50 14.10 -11.58
N SER A 290 1.10 14.47 -12.72
CA SER A 290 2.10 13.59 -13.34
C SER A 290 3.43 13.81 -12.65
N VAL A 291 3.92 12.78 -12.00
CA VAL A 291 5.22 12.79 -11.31
C VAL A 291 6.32 12.30 -12.24
N GLY A 292 7.55 12.65 -11.94
CA GLY A 292 8.75 12.18 -12.62
C GLY A 292 9.74 11.57 -11.61
N ALA A 293 10.95 11.29 -12.06
CA ALA A 293 11.97 10.63 -11.25
C ALA A 293 12.50 11.46 -10.05
N SER A 294 12.10 12.73 -9.89
CA SER A 294 12.55 13.59 -8.78
C SER A 294 11.40 13.90 -7.82
N PRO A 295 11.43 13.40 -6.58
CA PRO A 295 10.39 13.70 -5.57
C PRO A 295 10.51 15.09 -4.95
N ALA A 296 11.65 15.77 -5.08
CA ALA A 296 11.92 17.05 -4.43
C ALA A 296 10.93 18.18 -4.77
N PRO A 297 10.42 18.33 -6.02
CA PRO A 297 9.50 19.39 -6.36
C PRO A 297 8.16 19.35 -5.62
N ARG A 298 7.72 18.16 -5.16
CA ARG A 298 6.40 17.98 -4.56
C ARG A 298 6.32 18.23 -3.05
N ARG A 299 7.44 18.50 -2.39
CA ARG A 299 7.53 18.66 -0.92
C ARG A 299 6.51 19.65 -0.32
N ASN A 300 6.11 20.66 -1.08
CA ASN A 300 5.19 21.71 -0.63
C ASN A 300 3.81 21.65 -1.30
N GLU A 301 3.57 20.63 -2.15
CA GLU A 301 2.31 20.49 -2.84
C GLU A 301 1.20 19.99 -1.89
N PRO A 302 -0.03 20.47 -2.05
CA PRO A 302 -1.15 19.94 -1.29
C PRO A 302 -1.52 18.54 -1.74
N GLY A 303 -2.03 17.74 -0.82
CA GLY A 303 -2.54 16.39 -1.10
C GLY A 303 -1.44 15.36 -1.34
N SER A 304 -1.78 14.35 -2.12
CA SER A 304 -0.91 13.23 -2.50
C SER A 304 -0.85 13.08 -4.02
N ASP A 305 0.27 12.53 -4.53
CA ASP A 305 0.41 12.10 -5.92
C ASP A 305 -0.23 10.71 -6.18
N HIS A 306 -0.76 10.08 -5.13
CA HIS A 306 -1.56 8.87 -5.22
C HIS A 306 -3.06 9.16 -4.98
N ALA A 307 -3.91 8.42 -5.67
CA ALA A 307 -5.33 8.31 -5.34
C ALA A 307 -5.54 7.17 -4.35
N PRO A 308 -6.43 7.30 -3.37
CA PRO A 308 -6.86 6.16 -2.59
C PRO A 308 -7.53 5.11 -3.47
N VAL A 309 -7.27 3.84 -3.17
CA VAL A 309 -8.00 2.68 -3.72
C VAL A 309 -8.92 2.16 -2.64
N TRP A 310 -10.16 1.82 -3.00
CA TRP A 310 -11.16 1.41 -2.02
C TRP A 310 -12.11 0.35 -2.55
N VAL A 311 -12.71 -0.38 -1.61
CA VAL A 311 -13.81 -1.31 -1.83
C VAL A 311 -14.94 -1.06 -0.82
N ARG A 312 -16.18 -1.35 -1.22
CA ARG A 312 -17.32 -1.40 -0.32
C ARG A 312 -17.64 -2.86 -0.02
N ILE A 313 -17.71 -3.17 1.27
CA ILE A 313 -18.08 -4.48 1.80
C ILE A 313 -19.55 -4.39 2.25
N GLY A 314 -20.38 -5.30 1.70
CA GLY A 314 -21.78 -5.47 2.07
C GLY A 314 -21.97 -6.40 3.24
#